data_1cf8396c97ad0168219b332fd8083319
#
_entry.id   1cf8396c97ad0168219b332fd8083319
#
_cell.length_a   1.000
_cell.length_b   1.000
_cell.length_c   1.000
_cell.angle_alpha   90.00
_cell.angle_beta   90.00
_cell.angle_gamma   90.00
#
_symmetry.space_group_name_H-M   'P 1'
#
loop_
_entity.id
_entity.type
_entity.pdbx_description
1 polymer ?
#
loop_
_entity_poly.entity_id
_entity_poly.type
_entity_poly.pdbx_seq_one_letter_code
_entity_poly.pdbx_strand_id
1 'polypeptide(L)'
;MTKLVHLVKRFATSLDRRDLSQIEIDSAGAVLTPREFELWSQMSLSDKKHSLTVHRRFSDLMPNAEIAAVRASLLHDVGKTKSNLGVLSRVVATILGSKGKRFSQYHDHEALGAQMLREIGSEETTCQLVAGLISDDDSSLAKYIVALRSADDI
;
A
#
# COMPACT_ATOMS: atom_id res chain seq x y z
N MET A 1 8.06 23.28 -1.67
CA MET A 1 7.16 23.17 -0.51
C MET A 1 7.55 21.97 0.32
N THR A 2 7.79 22.23 1.52
CA THR A 2 8.71 21.55 2.40
C THR A 2 8.15 20.23 2.95
N LYS A 3 9.04 19.23 3.13
CA LYS A 3 8.80 17.96 3.86
C LYS A 3 8.01 18.16 5.18
N LEU A 4 8.06 19.35 5.77
CA LEU A 4 7.33 19.72 6.98
C LEU A 4 5.81 19.81 6.76
N VAL A 5 5.36 20.33 5.61
CA VAL A 5 3.92 20.43 5.29
C VAL A 5 3.31 19.04 5.08
N HIS A 6 4.06 18.13 4.45
CA HIS A 6 3.64 16.73 4.29
C HIS A 6 3.57 16.02 5.66
N LEU A 7 4.56 16.28 6.52
CA LEU A 7 4.57 15.69 7.87
C LEU A 7 3.38 16.18 8.71
N VAL A 8 3.06 17.48 8.63
CA VAL A 8 1.92 18.09 9.34
C VAL A 8 0.59 17.55 8.80
N LYS A 9 0.45 17.39 7.48
CA LYS A 9 -0.78 16.78 6.89
C LYS A 9 -0.95 15.33 7.30
N ARG A 10 0.12 14.52 7.25
CA ARG A 10 0.09 13.13 7.74
C ARG A 10 -0.25 13.05 9.22
N PHE A 11 0.28 13.97 10.02
CA PHE A 11 -0.04 14.06 11.45
C PHE A 11 -1.51 14.46 11.67
N ALA A 12 -2.02 15.43 10.93
CA ALA A 12 -3.42 15.86 11.03
C ALA A 12 -4.41 14.76 10.60
N THR A 13 -4.08 13.97 9.55
CA THR A 13 -4.90 12.81 9.16
C THR A 13 -4.83 11.66 10.15
N SER A 14 -3.68 11.49 10.85
CA SER A 14 -3.56 10.47 11.91
C SER A 14 -4.35 10.84 13.18
N LEU A 15 -4.70 12.11 13.36
CA LEU A 15 -5.54 12.58 14.48
C LEU A 15 -7.04 12.44 14.22
N ASP A 16 -7.46 12.19 12.97
CA ASP A 16 -8.86 11.92 12.67
C ASP A 16 -9.25 10.51 13.16
N ARG A 17 -9.81 10.48 14.37
CA ARG A 17 -10.28 9.24 15.04
C ARG A 17 -11.65 8.80 14.60
N ARG A 18 -12.26 9.48 13.62
CA ARG A 18 -13.56 9.07 13.07
C ARG A 18 -13.43 7.69 12.44
N ASP A 19 -14.33 6.80 12.76
CA ASP A 19 -14.41 5.49 12.10
C ASP A 19 -14.74 5.66 10.60
N LEU A 20 -14.40 4.66 9.82
CA LEU A 20 -14.80 4.62 8.42
C LEU A 20 -16.33 4.54 8.32
N SER A 21 -16.91 5.33 7.44
CA SER A 21 -18.32 5.20 7.07
C SER A 21 -18.57 3.90 6.30
N GLN A 22 -19.79 3.41 6.31
CA GLN A 22 -20.18 2.23 5.54
C GLN A 22 -19.88 2.41 4.04
N ILE A 23 -20.09 3.61 3.50
CA ILE A 23 -19.78 3.94 2.10
C ILE A 23 -18.29 3.76 1.78
N GLU A 24 -17.41 4.18 2.69
CA GLU A 24 -15.96 4.02 2.53
C GLU A 24 -15.55 2.55 2.56
N ILE A 25 -16.15 1.75 3.44
CA ILE A 25 -15.91 0.31 3.54
C ILE A 25 -16.43 -0.39 2.27
N ASP A 26 -17.65 -0.08 1.84
CA ASP A 26 -18.28 -0.67 0.65
C ASP A 26 -17.50 -0.32 -0.62
N SER A 27 -16.91 0.88 -0.70
CA SER A 27 -16.08 1.28 -1.83
C SER A 27 -14.81 0.41 -1.98
N ALA A 28 -14.18 0.06 -0.87
CA ALA A 28 -13.06 -0.88 -0.89
C ALA A 28 -13.53 -2.30 -1.24
N GLY A 29 -14.64 -2.75 -0.66
CA GLY A 29 -15.22 -4.07 -0.91
C GLY A 29 -15.68 -4.29 -2.37
N ALA A 30 -16.08 -3.22 -3.06
CA ALA A 30 -16.47 -3.28 -4.47
C ALA A 30 -15.28 -3.55 -5.42
N VAL A 31 -14.05 -3.21 -4.99
CA VAL A 31 -12.82 -3.32 -5.79
C VAL A 31 -12.03 -4.58 -5.45
N LEU A 32 -11.90 -4.88 -4.16
CA LEU A 32 -11.08 -5.96 -3.63
C LEU A 32 -11.78 -7.32 -3.78
N THR A 33 -11.00 -8.38 -3.98
CA THR A 33 -11.51 -9.74 -3.80
C THR A 33 -11.84 -9.98 -2.32
N PRO A 34 -12.67 -10.98 -1.97
CA PRO A 34 -13.01 -11.25 -0.57
C PRO A 34 -11.79 -11.45 0.33
N ARG A 35 -10.75 -12.14 -0.13
CA ARG A 35 -9.51 -12.37 0.63
C ARG A 35 -8.65 -11.10 0.76
N GLU A 36 -8.58 -10.29 -0.28
CA GLU A 36 -7.91 -9.00 -0.24
C GLU A 36 -8.62 -8.03 0.69
N PHE A 37 -9.96 -8.02 0.68
CA PHE A 37 -10.76 -7.21 1.59
C PHE A 37 -10.57 -7.63 3.06
N GLU A 38 -10.52 -8.94 3.33
CA GLU A 38 -10.21 -9.45 4.68
C GLU A 38 -8.83 -8.96 5.15
N LEU A 39 -7.82 -9.02 4.28
CA LEU A 39 -6.48 -8.55 4.58
C LEU A 39 -6.45 -7.01 4.79
N TRP A 40 -7.10 -6.25 3.92
CA TRP A 40 -7.25 -4.80 4.05
C TRP A 40 -7.97 -4.43 5.37
N SER A 41 -8.97 -5.20 5.76
CA SER A 41 -9.73 -4.96 7.00
C SER A 41 -8.88 -5.05 8.26
N GLN A 42 -7.77 -5.80 8.23
CA GLN A 42 -6.81 -5.93 9.33
C GLN A 42 -5.86 -4.73 9.47
N MET A 43 -5.81 -3.84 8.49
CA MET A 43 -5.00 -2.62 8.57
C MET A 43 -5.48 -1.70 9.69
N SER A 44 -4.59 -0.87 10.23
CA SER A 44 -4.98 0.15 11.19
C SER A 44 -6.00 1.13 10.57
N LEU A 45 -6.81 1.78 11.40
CA LEU A 45 -7.77 2.78 10.92
C LEU A 45 -7.08 3.89 10.11
N SER A 46 -5.92 4.34 10.56
CA SER A 46 -5.11 5.34 9.85
C SER A 46 -4.67 4.86 8.49
N ASP A 47 -4.18 3.62 8.39
CA ASP A 47 -3.69 3.06 7.12
C ASP A 47 -4.85 2.80 6.15
N LYS A 48 -6.02 2.37 6.64
CA LYS A 48 -7.23 2.24 5.82
C LYS A 48 -7.68 3.59 5.24
N LYS A 49 -7.72 4.64 6.04
CA LYS A 49 -8.05 6.00 5.57
C LYS A 49 -7.06 6.52 4.54
N HIS A 50 -5.78 6.27 4.80
CA HIS A 50 -4.72 6.63 3.87
C HIS A 50 -4.88 5.87 2.54
N SER A 51 -5.08 4.56 2.59
CA SER A 51 -5.27 3.74 1.38
C SER A 51 -6.47 4.19 0.54
N LEU A 52 -7.58 4.56 1.16
CA LEU A 52 -8.74 5.13 0.47
C LEU A 52 -8.42 6.48 -0.19
N THR A 53 -7.61 7.31 0.46
CA THR A 53 -7.15 8.58 -0.12
C THR A 53 -6.25 8.33 -1.33
N VAL A 54 -5.29 7.42 -1.21
CA VAL A 54 -4.41 7.02 -2.32
C VAL A 54 -5.22 6.43 -3.47
N HIS A 55 -6.17 5.54 -3.17
CA HIS A 55 -7.06 4.94 -4.16
C HIS A 55 -7.83 5.99 -4.97
N ARG A 56 -8.45 6.97 -4.30
CA ARG A 56 -9.17 8.04 -4.98
C ARG A 56 -8.26 8.84 -5.90
N ARG A 57 -7.09 9.26 -5.43
CA ARG A 57 -6.12 10.02 -6.22
C ARG A 57 -5.56 9.20 -7.40
N PHE A 58 -5.28 7.93 -7.16
CA PHE A 58 -4.84 7.03 -8.22
C PHE A 58 -5.91 6.91 -9.32
N SER A 59 -7.18 6.76 -8.93
CA SER A 59 -8.30 6.68 -9.86
C SER A 59 -8.49 7.97 -10.66
N ASP A 60 -8.25 9.12 -10.04
CA ASP A 60 -8.26 10.43 -10.74
C ASP A 60 -7.11 10.55 -11.76
N LEU A 61 -5.91 10.05 -11.42
CA LEU A 61 -4.74 10.05 -12.30
C LEU A 61 -4.86 9.01 -13.44
N MET A 62 -5.49 7.88 -13.16
CA MET A 62 -5.55 6.70 -14.03
C MET A 62 -6.99 6.18 -14.15
N PRO A 63 -7.92 6.95 -14.76
CA PRO A 63 -9.36 6.59 -14.79
C PRO A 63 -9.67 5.30 -15.55
N ASN A 64 -8.78 4.86 -16.42
CA ASN A 64 -8.92 3.61 -17.19
C ASN A 64 -7.90 2.55 -16.75
N ALA A 65 -7.45 2.59 -15.49
CA ALA A 65 -6.52 1.60 -14.98
C ALA A 65 -7.16 0.20 -14.93
N GLU A 66 -6.33 -0.82 -15.15
CA GLU A 66 -6.72 -2.21 -14.94
C GLU A 66 -7.07 -2.46 -13.47
N ILE A 67 -7.99 -3.38 -13.22
CA ILE A 67 -8.48 -3.69 -11.87
C ILE A 67 -7.34 -4.08 -10.92
N ALA A 68 -6.31 -4.77 -11.42
CA ALA A 68 -5.14 -5.14 -10.64
C ALA A 68 -4.39 -3.90 -10.08
N ALA A 69 -4.26 -2.85 -10.89
CA ALA A 69 -3.64 -1.59 -10.46
C ALA A 69 -4.53 -0.80 -9.49
N VAL A 70 -5.84 -0.83 -9.71
CA VAL A 70 -6.81 -0.22 -8.79
C VAL A 70 -6.76 -0.91 -7.42
N ARG A 71 -6.68 -2.25 -7.37
CA ARG A 71 -6.50 -3.02 -6.14
C ARG A 71 -5.18 -2.69 -5.44
N ALA A 72 -4.09 -2.57 -6.20
CA ALA A 72 -2.78 -2.21 -5.65
C ALA A 72 -2.82 -0.85 -4.92
N SER A 73 -3.61 0.11 -5.39
CA SER A 73 -3.75 1.42 -4.72
C SER A 73 -4.36 1.33 -3.32
N LEU A 74 -5.24 0.36 -3.06
CA LEU A 74 -5.81 0.09 -1.74
C LEU A 74 -4.87 -0.75 -0.86
N LEU A 75 -4.02 -1.58 -1.46
CA LEU A 75 -3.23 -2.59 -0.78
C LEU A 75 -1.73 -2.24 -0.64
N HIS A 76 -1.29 -1.08 -1.16
CA HIS A 76 0.13 -0.71 -1.20
C HIS A 76 0.81 -0.73 0.18
N ASP A 77 0.07 -0.44 1.23
CA ASP A 77 0.53 -0.38 2.61
C ASP A 77 0.17 -1.63 3.45
N VAL A 78 -0.41 -2.66 2.86
CA VAL A 78 -0.89 -3.84 3.59
C VAL A 78 0.22 -4.55 4.37
N GLY A 79 1.46 -4.47 3.92
CA GLY A 79 2.62 -5.01 4.63
C GLY A 79 2.86 -4.41 6.01
N LYS A 80 2.35 -3.20 6.27
CA LYS A 80 2.45 -2.56 7.60
C LYS A 80 1.69 -3.32 8.69
N THR A 81 0.68 -4.10 8.35
CA THR A 81 -0.10 -4.89 9.32
C THR A 81 0.76 -5.87 10.10
N LYS A 82 1.76 -6.48 9.46
CA LYS A 82 2.70 -7.40 10.13
C LYS A 82 3.85 -6.68 10.85
N SER A 83 4.21 -5.47 10.45
CA SER A 83 5.31 -4.72 11.06
C SER A 83 5.01 -4.27 12.50
N ASN A 84 3.75 -4.10 12.85
CA ASN A 84 3.32 -3.77 14.21
C ASN A 84 3.46 -4.92 15.21
N LEU A 85 3.79 -6.14 14.79
CA LEU A 85 3.81 -7.34 15.63
C LEU A 85 5.22 -7.75 16.10
N GLY A 86 6.26 -6.94 15.93
CA GLY A 86 7.62 -7.23 16.44
C GLY A 86 8.31 -8.45 15.78
N VAL A 87 7.59 -9.22 14.97
CA VAL A 87 8.12 -10.40 14.29
C VAL A 87 8.94 -10.02 13.07
N LEU A 88 8.60 -8.90 12.44
CA LEU A 88 9.24 -8.45 11.23
C LEU A 88 10.67 -7.99 11.44
N SER A 89 10.95 -7.31 12.56
CA SER A 89 12.31 -6.87 12.87
C SER A 89 13.31 -8.04 12.95
N ARG A 90 12.82 -9.24 13.33
CA ARG A 90 13.66 -10.45 13.40
C ARG A 90 13.87 -11.10 12.02
N VAL A 91 12.84 -11.15 11.18
CA VAL A 91 12.93 -11.75 9.83
C VAL A 91 13.77 -10.85 8.92
N VAL A 92 13.56 -9.54 8.97
CA VAL A 92 14.32 -8.54 8.21
C VAL A 92 15.78 -8.50 8.67
N ALA A 93 16.06 -8.52 9.96
CA ALA A 93 17.42 -8.58 10.49
C ALA A 93 18.16 -9.87 10.06
N THR A 94 17.44 -10.98 9.89
CA THR A 94 18.02 -12.26 9.47
C THR A 94 18.33 -12.30 7.97
N ILE A 95 17.54 -11.64 7.14
CA ILE A 95 17.68 -11.67 5.67
C ILE A 95 18.63 -10.59 5.14
N LEU A 96 18.69 -9.41 5.75
CA LEU A 96 19.35 -8.23 5.17
C LEU A 96 20.67 -7.81 5.84
N GLY A 97 21.09 -8.43 6.95
CA GLY A 97 22.33 -8.06 7.63
C GLY A 97 22.39 -6.58 8.04
N SER A 98 23.40 -6.19 8.81
CA SER A 98 23.47 -4.92 9.57
C SER A 98 23.74 -3.64 8.74
N LYS A 99 23.67 -3.63 7.43
CA LYS A 99 24.19 -2.55 6.56
C LYS A 99 23.18 -1.61 5.91
N GLY A 100 21.92 -1.50 6.36
CA GLY A 100 20.97 -0.67 5.64
C GLY A 100 19.77 -0.15 6.42
N LYS A 101 19.93 0.28 7.68
CA LYS A 101 18.83 0.57 8.61
C LYS A 101 17.81 1.65 8.22
N ARG A 102 18.04 2.49 7.22
CA ARG A 102 17.09 3.54 6.80
C ARG A 102 16.47 3.32 5.42
N PHE A 103 17.17 2.65 4.52
CA PHE A 103 16.68 2.34 3.18
C PHE A 103 15.82 1.06 3.16
N SER A 104 16.13 0.10 4.04
CA SER A 104 15.47 -1.20 4.09
C SER A 104 14.03 -1.12 4.63
N GLN A 105 13.73 -0.24 5.58
CA GLN A 105 12.39 -0.16 6.18
C GLN A 105 11.28 0.25 5.20
N TYR A 106 11.59 1.01 4.17
CA TYR A 106 10.61 1.44 3.16
C TYR A 106 10.34 0.34 2.13
N HIS A 107 11.37 -0.37 1.69
CA HIS A 107 11.24 -1.51 0.77
C HIS A 107 10.71 -2.78 1.43
N ASP A 108 10.88 -2.92 2.74
CA ASP A 108 10.47 -4.10 3.49
C ASP A 108 8.93 -4.23 3.56
N HIS A 109 8.20 -3.13 3.68
CA HIS A 109 6.73 -3.16 3.72
C HIS A 109 6.13 -3.53 2.36
N GLU A 110 6.70 -3.03 1.28
CA GLU A 110 6.26 -3.33 -0.08
C GLU A 110 6.48 -4.80 -0.41
N ALA A 111 7.69 -5.32 -0.18
CA ALA A 111 8.02 -6.73 -0.40
C ALA A 111 7.16 -7.67 0.44
N LEU A 112 6.94 -7.31 1.70
CA LEU A 112 6.09 -8.09 2.61
C LEU A 112 4.63 -8.05 2.20
N GLY A 113 4.10 -6.88 1.83
CA GLY A 113 2.74 -6.74 1.32
C GLY A 113 2.51 -7.61 0.09
N ALA A 114 3.46 -7.59 -0.85
CA ALA A 114 3.41 -8.44 -2.03
C ALA A 114 3.43 -9.94 -1.69
N GLN A 115 4.25 -10.34 -0.72
CA GLN A 115 4.27 -11.73 -0.26
C GLN A 115 2.93 -12.13 0.37
N MET A 116 2.37 -11.30 1.26
CA MET A 116 1.07 -11.55 1.87
C MET A 116 -0.04 -11.70 0.83
N LEU A 117 -0.01 -10.87 -0.22
CA LEU A 117 -0.96 -10.94 -1.32
C LEU A 117 -0.81 -12.22 -2.14
N ARG A 118 0.40 -12.69 -2.42
CA ARG A 118 0.64 -13.98 -3.08
C ARG A 118 0.13 -15.15 -2.24
N GLU A 119 0.33 -15.13 -0.93
CA GLU A 119 -0.14 -16.17 -0.01
C GLU A 119 -1.66 -16.33 -0.02
N ILE A 120 -2.42 -15.24 -0.23
CA ILE A 120 -3.88 -15.29 -0.35
C ILE A 120 -4.37 -15.50 -1.79
N GLY A 121 -3.48 -15.62 -2.78
CA GLY A 121 -3.79 -15.85 -4.18
C GLY A 121 -4.26 -14.62 -4.94
N SER A 122 -3.79 -13.43 -4.58
CA SER A 122 -4.00 -12.22 -5.38
C SER A 122 -3.35 -12.31 -6.75
N GLU A 123 -3.86 -11.54 -7.70
CA GLU A 123 -3.30 -11.44 -9.04
C GLU A 123 -1.84 -10.95 -9.00
N GLU A 124 -0.95 -11.60 -9.76
CA GLU A 124 0.49 -11.30 -9.73
C GLU A 124 0.78 -9.84 -10.09
N THR A 125 0.01 -9.25 -11.01
CA THR A 125 0.12 -7.83 -11.36
C THR A 125 -0.10 -6.93 -10.13
N THR A 126 -1.11 -7.24 -9.31
CA THR A 126 -1.35 -6.53 -8.04
C THR A 126 -0.15 -6.68 -7.10
N CYS A 127 0.40 -7.89 -6.97
CA CYS A 127 1.55 -8.17 -6.12
C CYS A 127 2.80 -7.41 -6.57
N GLN A 128 3.07 -7.38 -7.87
CA GLN A 128 4.21 -6.65 -8.45
C GLN A 128 4.11 -5.14 -8.23
N LEU A 129 2.91 -4.58 -8.42
CA LEU A 129 2.67 -3.16 -8.20
C LEU A 129 2.82 -2.78 -6.72
N VAL A 130 2.34 -3.62 -5.80
CA VAL A 130 2.55 -3.41 -4.34
C VAL A 130 4.01 -3.56 -3.96
N ALA A 131 4.75 -4.47 -4.58
CA ALA A 131 6.20 -4.60 -4.39
C ALA A 131 7.01 -3.40 -4.94
N GLY A 132 6.39 -2.55 -5.76
CA GLY A 132 7.08 -1.43 -6.40
C GLY A 132 8.17 -1.87 -7.40
N LEU A 133 8.11 -3.13 -7.85
CA LEU A 133 9.09 -3.71 -8.77
C LEU A 133 8.69 -3.42 -10.21
N ILE A 134 9.60 -2.79 -10.93
CA ILE A 134 9.55 -2.66 -12.39
C ILE A 134 10.47 -3.75 -12.94
N SER A 135 9.92 -4.72 -13.67
CA SER A 135 10.76 -5.55 -14.51
C SER A 135 11.12 -4.75 -15.76
N ASP A 136 12.36 -4.85 -16.21
CA ASP A 136 12.88 -4.09 -17.37
C ASP A 136 12.07 -4.33 -18.65
N ASP A 137 11.32 -5.44 -18.71
CA ASP A 137 10.49 -5.86 -19.86
C ASP A 137 9.06 -5.33 -19.84
N ASP A 138 8.56 -4.75 -18.73
CA ASP A 138 7.14 -4.39 -18.61
C ASP A 138 6.92 -2.88 -18.42
N SER A 139 7.12 -2.14 -19.51
CA SER A 139 6.81 -0.70 -19.56
C SER A 139 5.34 -0.37 -19.25
N SER A 140 4.44 -1.37 -19.34
CA SER A 140 3.01 -1.18 -19.06
C SER A 140 2.74 -0.97 -17.56
N LEU A 141 3.49 -1.62 -16.68
CA LEU A 141 3.37 -1.47 -15.23
C LEU A 141 4.05 -0.20 -14.71
N ALA A 142 5.09 0.30 -15.40
CA ALA A 142 5.82 1.48 -15.00
C ALA A 142 4.92 2.71 -14.80
N LYS A 143 3.95 2.92 -15.68
CA LYS A 143 2.97 4.02 -15.58
C LYS A 143 2.15 3.93 -14.29
N TYR A 144 1.73 2.74 -13.89
CA TYR A 144 0.96 2.53 -12.66
C TYR A 144 1.81 2.76 -11.41
N ILE A 145 3.08 2.33 -11.40
CA ILE A 145 3.99 2.58 -10.28
C ILE A 145 4.23 4.08 -10.10
N VAL A 146 4.45 4.82 -11.18
CA VAL A 146 4.60 6.28 -11.13
C VAL A 146 3.33 6.93 -10.59
N ALA A 147 2.16 6.52 -11.06
CA ALA A 147 0.88 7.04 -10.60
C ALA A 147 0.60 6.71 -9.13
N LEU A 148 0.92 5.47 -8.68
CA LEU A 148 0.80 5.07 -7.28
C LEU A 148 1.69 5.91 -6.36
N ARG A 149 2.95 6.09 -6.71
CA ARG A 149 3.88 6.94 -5.95
C ARG A 149 3.40 8.38 -5.90
N SER A 150 2.92 8.92 -7.02
CA SER A 150 2.35 10.26 -7.07
C SER A 150 1.07 10.41 -6.23
N ALA A 151 0.24 9.37 -6.17
CA ALA A 151 -0.97 9.34 -5.36
C ALA A 151 -0.65 9.22 -3.85
N ASP A 152 0.41 8.51 -3.48
CA ASP A 152 0.88 8.33 -2.10
C ASP A 152 1.65 9.55 -1.58
N ASP A 153 2.26 10.33 -2.46
CA ASP A 153 3.08 11.51 -2.12
C ASP A 153 2.17 12.70 -1.75
N ILE A 154 1.78 12.76 -0.47
CA ILE A 154 0.86 13.76 0.08
C ILE A 154 1.60 14.79 0.91
#